data_0c7f5f8b1852122b5048e536aed4e117
#
_entry.id   0c7f5f8b1852122b5048e536aed4e117
#
_cell.length_a   1.000
_cell.length_b   1.000
_cell.length_c   1.000
_cell.angle_alpha   90.00
_cell.angle_beta   90.00
_cell.angle_gamma   90.00
#
_symmetry.space_group_name_H-M   'P 1'
#
loop_
_entity.id
_entity.type
_entity.pdbx_description
1 polymer ?
#
loop_
_entity_poly.entity_id
_entity_poly.type
_entity_poly.pdbx_seq_one_letter_code
_entity_poly.pdbx_strand_id
1 'polypeptide(L)'
;YLSATRAWAEQRGTPDEWKKFWVDPEGESYYFQGKDNVSFHTIILPSILLGNGGLNLPTDVVANEYLTFRGADFSKSTGNVVEVTDFLSRYEPDPLRYYLASIMPETSDSEFSWEGFHAANNNELVATFGNFVHRVLTITTRNFDDAVPTPGDFDDADQAALDACDTALKEVAEAIESRKFR
;
A
#
# COMPACT_ATOMS: atom_id res chain seq x y z
N TYR A 1 -4.92 -1.85 20.67
CA TYR A 1 -4.76 -0.66 19.84
C TYR A 1 -4.53 0.59 20.71
N LEU A 2 -5.50 1.07 21.47
CA LEU A 2 -5.38 2.27 22.29
C LEU A 2 -4.13 2.27 23.19
N SER A 3 -3.89 1.16 23.89
CA SER A 3 -2.70 1.03 24.76
C SER A 3 -1.39 1.13 23.98
N ALA A 4 -1.35 0.58 22.77
CA ALA A 4 -0.18 0.67 21.91
C ALA A 4 0.06 2.10 21.43
N THR A 5 -1.00 2.82 21.03
CA THR A 5 -0.89 4.24 20.63
C THR A 5 -0.44 5.12 21.81
N ARG A 6 -0.92 4.85 23.02
CA ARG A 6 -0.47 5.57 24.22
C ARG A 6 1.00 5.31 24.53
N ALA A 7 1.43 4.05 24.52
CA ALA A 7 2.83 3.69 24.76
C ALA A 7 3.76 4.31 23.70
N TRP A 8 3.33 4.34 22.44
CA TRP A 8 4.05 5.03 21.36
C TRP A 8 4.20 6.53 21.63
N ALA A 9 3.14 7.21 22.04
CA ALA A 9 3.17 8.64 22.35
C ALA A 9 4.09 8.93 23.54
N GLU A 10 4.05 8.10 24.58
CA GLU A 10 4.93 8.20 25.76
C GLU A 10 6.41 8.03 25.37
N GLN A 11 6.76 7.03 24.55
CA GLN A 11 8.11 6.81 24.06
C GLN A 11 8.68 7.97 23.25
N ARG A 12 7.83 8.72 22.56
CA ARG A 12 8.20 9.92 21.79
C ARG A 12 8.32 11.19 22.63
N GLY A 13 7.98 11.14 23.91
CA GLY A 13 7.95 12.31 24.78
C GLY A 13 6.73 13.24 24.53
N THR A 14 5.71 12.74 23.84
CA THR A 14 4.47 13.47 23.52
C THR A 14 3.26 12.72 24.10
N PRO A 15 3.13 12.58 25.44
CA PRO A 15 2.20 11.64 26.09
C PRO A 15 0.71 11.88 25.77
N ASP A 16 0.36 13.04 25.27
CA ASP A 16 -1.03 13.37 24.87
C ASP A 16 -1.30 13.20 23.36
N GLU A 17 -0.30 12.87 22.56
CA GLU A 17 -0.44 12.78 21.09
C GLU A 17 -1.41 11.68 20.65
N TRP A 18 -1.59 10.62 21.42
CA TRP A 18 -2.57 9.57 21.16
C TRP A 18 -4.01 10.09 21.04
N LYS A 19 -4.32 11.24 21.69
CA LYS A 19 -5.65 11.84 21.65
C LYS A 19 -6.04 12.34 20.26
N LYS A 20 -5.07 12.71 19.41
CA LYS A 20 -5.31 13.10 18.02
C LYS A 20 -6.01 12.01 17.21
N PHE A 21 -5.76 10.75 17.56
CA PHE A 21 -6.32 9.59 16.83
C PHE A 21 -7.58 9.04 17.48
N TRP A 22 -7.69 9.14 18.81
CA TRP A 22 -8.71 8.44 19.57
C TRP A 22 -9.77 9.34 20.21
N VAL A 23 -9.55 10.63 20.25
CA VAL A 23 -10.42 11.60 20.96
C VAL A 23 -10.78 12.80 20.10
N ASP A 24 -9.85 13.28 19.27
CA ASP A 24 -10.09 14.41 18.39
C ASP A 24 -11.17 14.02 17.35
N PRO A 25 -12.28 14.80 17.22
CA PRO A 25 -13.34 14.52 16.26
C PRO A 25 -12.87 14.44 14.79
N GLU A 26 -11.76 15.11 14.45
CA GLU A 26 -11.14 15.06 13.12
C GLU A 26 -10.22 13.84 12.94
N GLY A 27 -10.00 13.07 13.99
CA GLY A 27 -9.15 11.88 13.97
C GLY A 27 -9.84 10.72 13.26
N GLU A 28 -9.19 10.19 12.22
CA GLU A 28 -9.67 9.05 11.45
C GLU A 28 -8.87 7.80 11.76
N SER A 29 -9.53 6.64 11.74
CA SER A 29 -8.90 5.33 11.92
C SER A 29 -9.45 4.30 10.95
N TYR A 30 -8.53 3.63 10.24
CA TYR A 30 -8.80 2.63 9.21
C TYR A 30 -8.22 1.29 9.63
N TYR A 31 -9.06 0.25 9.63
CA TYR A 31 -8.68 -1.10 10.06
C TYR A 31 -8.63 -2.03 8.86
N PHE A 32 -7.42 -2.34 8.39
CA PHE A 32 -7.19 -3.35 7.35
C PHE A 32 -7.01 -4.72 7.99
N GLN A 33 -7.80 -5.69 7.56
CA GLN A 33 -7.83 -6.99 8.21
C GLN A 33 -8.39 -8.11 7.31
N GLY A 34 -8.17 -9.36 7.69
CA GLY A 34 -8.85 -10.50 7.07
C GLY A 34 -10.33 -10.56 7.45
N LYS A 35 -11.15 -11.14 6.57
CA LYS A 35 -12.62 -11.25 6.71
C LYS A 35 -13.08 -11.89 8.00
N ASP A 36 -12.31 -12.77 8.60
CA ASP A 36 -12.58 -13.43 9.87
C ASP A 36 -12.56 -12.48 11.07
N ASN A 37 -11.96 -11.31 10.95
CA ASN A 37 -11.88 -10.29 12.00
C ASN A 37 -12.96 -9.20 11.91
N VAL A 38 -13.84 -9.26 10.93
CA VAL A 38 -14.88 -8.22 10.70
C VAL A 38 -15.72 -7.98 11.96
N SER A 39 -16.26 -9.03 12.57
CA SER A 39 -17.11 -8.91 13.76
C SER A 39 -16.40 -8.29 14.96
N PHE A 40 -15.10 -8.53 15.11
CA PHE A 40 -14.30 -7.92 16.17
C PHE A 40 -14.15 -6.41 16.03
N HIS A 41 -14.10 -5.91 14.79
CA HIS A 41 -13.85 -4.50 14.50
C HIS A 41 -15.11 -3.70 14.16
N THR A 42 -16.20 -4.37 13.76
CA THR A 42 -17.49 -3.71 13.46
C THR A 42 -18.51 -3.80 14.58
N ILE A 43 -18.35 -4.75 15.50
CA ILE A 43 -19.30 -4.94 16.61
C ILE A 43 -18.60 -4.80 17.96
N ILE A 44 -17.60 -5.63 18.25
CA ILE A 44 -17.00 -5.71 19.60
C ILE A 44 -16.21 -4.45 19.91
N LEU A 45 -15.29 -4.03 19.04
CA LEU A 45 -14.50 -2.82 19.27
C LEU A 45 -15.38 -1.57 19.40
N PRO A 46 -16.32 -1.26 18.48
CA PRO A 46 -17.24 -0.14 18.64
C PRO A 46 -18.06 -0.21 19.93
N SER A 47 -18.52 -1.39 20.34
CA SER A 47 -19.26 -1.55 21.61
C SER A 47 -18.41 -1.17 22.83
N ILE A 48 -17.13 -1.55 22.83
CA ILE A 48 -16.19 -1.19 23.92
C ILE A 48 -15.92 0.32 23.91
N LEU A 49 -15.70 0.92 22.74
CA LEU A 49 -15.42 2.35 22.61
C LEU A 49 -16.62 3.20 23.04
N LEU A 50 -17.84 2.81 22.62
CA LEU A 50 -19.09 3.46 23.05
C LEU A 50 -19.34 3.30 24.54
N GLY A 51 -19.11 2.11 25.09
CA GLY A 51 -19.27 1.84 26.51
C GLY A 51 -18.28 2.62 27.38
N ASN A 52 -17.07 2.87 26.89
CA ASN A 52 -16.08 3.73 27.57
C ASN A 52 -16.47 5.22 27.50
N GLY A 53 -17.04 5.66 26.39
CA GLY A 53 -17.36 7.05 26.08
C GLY A 53 -16.16 7.92 25.75
N GLY A 54 -16.38 8.94 24.92
CA GLY A 54 -15.37 9.95 24.58
C GLY A 54 -14.21 9.45 23.70
N LEU A 55 -14.36 8.30 23.03
CA LEU A 55 -13.40 7.75 22.08
C LEU A 55 -14.01 7.68 20.70
N ASN A 56 -13.19 7.94 19.67
CA ASN A 56 -13.59 7.83 18.27
C ASN A 56 -13.90 6.38 17.89
N LEU A 57 -14.92 6.21 17.08
CA LEU A 57 -15.21 4.93 16.43
C LEU A 57 -14.30 4.72 15.20
N PRO A 58 -14.16 3.48 14.73
CA PRO A 58 -13.52 3.22 13.44
C PRO A 58 -14.18 4.04 12.31
N THR A 59 -13.36 4.73 11.52
CA THR A 59 -13.81 5.43 10.32
C THR A 59 -14.21 4.43 9.26
N ASP A 60 -13.38 3.39 9.06
CA ASP A 60 -13.66 2.32 8.12
C ASP A 60 -13.00 1.01 8.55
N VAL A 61 -13.60 -0.10 8.15
CA VAL A 61 -13.09 -1.47 8.38
C VAL A 61 -12.97 -2.16 7.03
N VAL A 62 -11.75 -2.16 6.50
CA VAL A 62 -11.42 -2.72 5.19
C VAL A 62 -11.10 -4.20 5.35
N ALA A 63 -12.06 -5.05 4.97
CA ALA A 63 -11.89 -6.49 5.04
C ALA A 63 -11.35 -7.04 3.72
N ASN A 64 -10.29 -7.84 3.81
CA ASN A 64 -9.72 -8.57 2.69
C ASN A 64 -10.04 -10.06 2.79
N GLU A 65 -10.09 -10.70 1.64
CA GLU A 65 -10.07 -12.15 1.50
C GLU A 65 -8.69 -12.70 1.91
N TYR A 66 -8.43 -14.00 1.76
CA TYR A 66 -7.16 -14.58 2.19
C TYR A 66 -6.08 -14.49 1.12
N LEU A 67 -4.87 -14.19 1.57
CA LEU A 67 -3.65 -14.45 0.82
C LEU A 67 -3.15 -15.83 1.21
N THR A 68 -2.98 -16.71 0.24
CA THR A 68 -2.49 -18.09 0.44
C THR A 68 -1.08 -18.26 -0.07
N PHE A 69 -0.43 -19.35 0.30
CA PHE A 69 0.89 -19.74 -0.19
C PHE A 69 0.95 -21.26 -0.35
N ARG A 70 1.38 -21.74 -1.52
CA ARG A 70 1.41 -23.18 -1.86
C ARG A 70 0.05 -23.85 -1.69
N GLY A 71 -1.01 -23.18 -2.12
CA GLY A 71 -2.38 -23.70 -2.07
C GLY A 71 -2.98 -23.84 -0.67
N ALA A 72 -2.37 -23.23 0.35
CA ALA A 72 -2.85 -23.28 1.73
C ALA A 72 -2.63 -21.93 2.43
N ASP A 73 -3.27 -21.76 3.58
CA ASP A 73 -3.08 -20.55 4.40
C ASP A 73 -1.63 -20.46 4.93
N PHE A 74 -1.19 -19.24 5.15
CA PHE A 74 0.08 -19.01 5.83
C PHE A 74 0.06 -19.58 7.24
N SER A 75 1.02 -20.41 7.58
CA SER A 75 1.08 -21.08 8.88
C SER A 75 2.51 -21.32 9.34
N LYS A 76 2.88 -20.70 10.46
CA LYS A 76 4.20 -20.92 11.08
C LYS A 76 4.36 -22.33 11.60
N SER A 77 3.30 -22.92 12.13
CA SER A 77 3.35 -24.27 12.73
C SER A 77 3.59 -25.37 11.69
N THR A 78 3.16 -25.17 10.45
CA THR A 78 3.39 -26.11 9.34
C THR A 78 4.59 -25.74 8.47
N GLY A 79 5.24 -24.61 8.73
CA GLY A 79 6.33 -24.09 7.89
C GLY A 79 5.87 -23.51 6.55
N ASN A 80 4.56 -23.37 6.32
CA ASN A 80 4.01 -22.74 5.12
C ASN A 80 4.00 -21.22 5.29
N VAL A 81 5.17 -20.60 5.25
CA VAL A 81 5.37 -19.19 5.54
C VAL A 81 6.52 -18.61 4.73
N VAL A 82 6.41 -17.33 4.39
CA VAL A 82 7.52 -16.49 3.93
C VAL A 82 7.80 -15.50 5.05
N GLU A 83 8.91 -15.71 5.75
CA GLU A 83 9.30 -14.79 6.84
C GLU A 83 9.84 -13.49 6.25
N VAL A 84 9.22 -12.37 6.62
CA VAL A 84 9.57 -11.04 6.09
C VAL A 84 11.02 -10.67 6.40
N THR A 85 11.52 -11.02 7.59
CA THR A 85 12.91 -10.77 7.96
C THR A 85 13.91 -11.55 7.10
N ASP A 86 13.61 -12.80 6.76
CA ASP A 86 14.45 -13.61 5.86
C ASP A 86 14.37 -13.04 4.43
N PHE A 87 13.19 -12.67 3.97
CA PHE A 87 13.01 -12.03 2.67
C PHE A 87 13.85 -10.75 2.57
N LEU A 88 13.72 -9.83 3.51
CA LEU A 88 14.43 -8.54 3.51
C LEU A 88 15.94 -8.66 3.73
N SER A 89 16.43 -9.80 4.19
CA SER A 89 17.87 -10.08 4.23
C SER A 89 18.48 -10.35 2.85
N ARG A 90 17.65 -10.63 1.84
CA ARG A 90 18.05 -11.06 0.48
C ARG A 90 17.56 -10.14 -0.62
N TYR A 91 16.44 -9.46 -0.41
CA TYR A 91 15.74 -8.66 -1.42
C TYR A 91 15.36 -7.29 -0.87
N GLU A 92 15.27 -6.32 -1.74
CA GLU A 92 14.77 -5.00 -1.42
C GLU A 92 13.26 -5.03 -1.12
N PRO A 93 12.73 -4.11 -0.28
CA PRO A 93 11.33 -4.11 0.11
C PRO A 93 10.36 -3.71 -1.00
N ASP A 94 10.74 -2.80 -1.88
CA ASP A 94 9.80 -2.21 -2.85
C ASP A 94 9.26 -3.20 -3.89
N PRO A 95 10.05 -4.13 -4.46
CA PRO A 95 9.50 -5.18 -5.30
C PRO A 95 8.47 -6.06 -4.60
N LEU A 96 8.67 -6.37 -3.31
CA LEU A 96 7.69 -7.13 -2.54
C LEU A 96 6.41 -6.33 -2.32
N ARG A 97 6.53 -5.07 -1.95
CA ARG A 97 5.38 -4.17 -1.76
C ARG A 97 4.56 -4.04 -3.03
N TYR A 98 5.23 -3.85 -4.16
CA TYR A 98 4.57 -3.81 -5.47
C TYR A 98 3.81 -5.10 -5.77
N TYR A 99 4.48 -6.26 -5.63
CA TYR A 99 3.85 -7.55 -5.90
C TYR A 99 2.67 -7.82 -4.98
N LEU A 100 2.80 -7.57 -3.66
CA LEU A 100 1.70 -7.76 -2.72
C LEU A 100 0.51 -6.84 -3.03
N ALA A 101 0.74 -5.59 -3.43
CA ALA A 101 -0.32 -4.70 -3.86
C ALA A 101 -1.02 -5.22 -5.13
N SER A 102 -0.27 -5.72 -6.10
CA SER A 102 -0.84 -6.25 -7.36
C SER A 102 -1.67 -7.52 -7.19
N ILE A 103 -1.43 -8.29 -6.14
CA ILE A 103 -2.17 -9.52 -5.81
C ILE A 103 -3.05 -9.37 -4.58
N MET A 104 -3.31 -8.13 -4.12
CA MET A 104 -4.09 -7.90 -2.90
C MET A 104 -5.45 -8.59 -2.99
N PRO A 105 -5.84 -9.40 -1.97
CA PRO A 105 -7.08 -10.18 -2.01
C PRO A 105 -8.30 -9.32 -1.65
N GLU A 106 -8.63 -8.33 -2.49
CA GLU A 106 -9.71 -7.37 -2.21
C GLU A 106 -11.10 -8.01 -2.28
N THR A 107 -11.34 -8.84 -3.29
CA THR A 107 -12.66 -9.42 -3.58
C THR A 107 -12.68 -10.95 -3.69
N SER A 108 -11.52 -11.57 -3.73
CA SER A 108 -11.34 -13.02 -3.80
C SER A 108 -10.00 -13.40 -3.21
N ASP A 109 -9.88 -14.63 -2.75
CA ASP A 109 -8.59 -15.17 -2.31
C ASP A 109 -7.54 -15.04 -3.42
N SER A 110 -6.30 -14.77 -3.04
CA SER A 110 -5.16 -14.71 -3.95
C SER A 110 -4.01 -15.54 -3.42
N GLU A 111 -3.04 -15.84 -4.26
CA GLU A 111 -1.91 -16.69 -3.90
C GLU A 111 -0.59 -15.95 -4.11
N PHE A 112 0.25 -15.94 -3.08
CA PHE A 112 1.66 -15.59 -3.22
C PHE A 112 2.41 -16.75 -3.87
N SER A 113 3.20 -16.47 -4.90
CA SER A 113 4.16 -17.43 -5.46
C SER A 113 5.49 -16.75 -5.77
N TRP A 114 6.58 -17.52 -5.69
CA TRP A 114 7.90 -17.01 -6.06
C TRP A 114 8.00 -16.72 -7.55
N GLU A 115 7.35 -17.52 -8.37
CA GLU A 115 7.25 -17.33 -9.80
C GLU A 115 6.50 -16.03 -10.14
N GLY A 116 5.39 -15.76 -9.47
CA GLY A 116 4.62 -14.53 -9.60
C GLY A 116 5.42 -13.30 -9.16
N PHE A 117 6.10 -13.38 -8.01
CA PHE A 117 7.00 -12.33 -7.55
C PHE A 117 8.11 -12.03 -8.55
N HIS A 118 8.77 -13.06 -9.07
CA HIS A 118 9.81 -12.91 -10.06
C HIS A 118 9.29 -12.31 -11.38
N ALA A 119 8.10 -12.74 -11.82
CA ALA A 119 7.47 -12.21 -13.02
C ALA A 119 7.09 -10.73 -12.87
N ALA A 120 6.46 -10.34 -11.76
CA ALA A 120 6.13 -8.95 -11.48
C ALA A 120 7.38 -8.05 -11.43
N ASN A 121 8.42 -8.50 -10.74
CA ASN A 121 9.68 -7.76 -10.70
C ASN A 121 10.31 -7.60 -12.09
N ASN A 122 10.45 -8.68 -12.85
CA ASN A 122 11.22 -8.65 -14.10
C ASN A 122 10.44 -8.08 -15.27
N ASN A 123 9.15 -8.39 -15.38
CA ASN A 123 8.36 -7.97 -16.55
C ASN A 123 7.73 -6.59 -16.38
N GLU A 124 7.34 -6.24 -15.16
CA GLU A 124 6.64 -5.00 -14.87
C GLU A 124 7.59 -3.91 -14.36
N LEU A 125 8.30 -4.16 -13.26
CA LEU A 125 9.20 -3.16 -12.70
C LEU A 125 10.46 -2.95 -13.56
N VAL A 126 11.12 -4.02 -14.01
CA VAL A 126 12.36 -3.90 -14.78
C VAL A 126 12.09 -3.68 -16.26
N ALA A 127 11.37 -4.60 -16.91
CA ALA A 127 11.24 -4.56 -18.38
C ALA A 127 10.27 -3.49 -18.87
N THR A 128 9.26 -3.10 -18.10
CA THR A 128 8.33 -2.03 -18.47
C THR A 128 8.76 -0.70 -17.91
N PHE A 129 8.65 -0.50 -16.59
CA PHE A 129 8.95 0.78 -15.95
C PHE A 129 10.43 1.14 -16.01
N GLY A 130 11.31 0.25 -15.59
CA GLY A 130 12.76 0.47 -15.59
C GLY A 130 13.32 0.74 -16.98
N ASN A 131 12.85 -0.01 -17.98
CA ASN A 131 13.27 0.21 -19.37
C ASN A 131 12.77 1.55 -19.94
N PHE A 132 11.53 1.96 -19.58
CA PHE A 132 11.03 3.29 -19.93
C PHE A 132 11.95 4.39 -19.37
N VAL A 133 12.23 4.37 -18.07
CA VAL A 133 13.11 5.34 -17.39
C VAL A 133 14.52 5.31 -18.03
N HIS A 134 15.08 4.12 -18.21
CA HIS A 134 16.40 3.97 -18.82
C HIS A 134 16.47 4.54 -20.23
N ARG A 135 15.46 4.33 -21.06
CA ARG A 135 15.41 4.89 -22.43
C ARG A 135 15.32 6.42 -22.42
N VAL A 136 14.45 6.98 -21.59
CA VAL A 136 14.30 8.44 -21.48
C VAL A 136 15.63 9.07 -21.05
N LEU A 137 16.24 8.58 -19.97
CA LEU A 137 17.53 9.08 -19.49
C LEU A 137 18.65 8.92 -20.53
N THR A 138 18.71 7.75 -21.19
CA THR A 138 19.74 7.50 -22.22
C THR A 138 19.61 8.46 -23.41
N ILE A 139 18.39 8.73 -23.86
CA ILE A 139 18.15 9.67 -24.95
C ILE A 139 18.55 11.10 -24.54
N THR A 140 18.15 11.51 -23.33
CA THR A 140 18.51 12.83 -22.78
C THR A 140 20.01 13.01 -22.69
N THR A 141 20.71 12.07 -22.05
CA THR A 141 22.18 12.08 -21.91
C THR A 141 22.89 12.14 -23.24
N ARG A 142 22.47 11.32 -24.23
CA ARG A 142 23.19 11.22 -25.51
C ARG A 142 22.94 12.37 -26.46
N ASN A 143 21.79 13.02 -26.38
CA ASN A 143 21.38 13.99 -27.41
C ASN A 143 21.27 15.43 -26.87
N PHE A 144 21.31 15.62 -25.53
CA PHE A 144 21.09 16.93 -24.91
C PHE A 144 22.10 17.26 -23.80
N ASP A 145 23.31 16.70 -23.91
CA ASP A 145 24.44 16.98 -22.99
C ASP A 145 24.06 16.86 -21.49
N ASP A 146 23.38 15.78 -21.12
CA ASP A 146 22.87 15.49 -19.76
C ASP A 146 21.85 16.52 -19.22
N ALA A 147 21.33 17.39 -20.04
CA ALA A 147 20.34 18.38 -19.66
C ALA A 147 18.95 18.06 -20.24
N VAL A 148 17.91 18.35 -19.49
CA VAL A 148 16.55 18.31 -20.03
C VAL A 148 16.38 19.49 -20.99
N PRO A 149 16.07 19.25 -22.29
CA PRO A 149 15.93 20.34 -23.26
C PRO A 149 14.75 21.24 -22.90
N THR A 150 14.88 22.53 -23.24
CA THR A 150 13.75 23.44 -23.15
C THR A 150 12.67 22.99 -24.14
N PRO A 151 11.42 22.82 -23.68
CA PRO A 151 10.35 22.39 -24.58
C PRO A 151 10.08 23.47 -25.65
N GLY A 152 9.73 23.02 -26.85
CA GLY A 152 9.13 23.87 -27.88
C GLY A 152 7.66 24.13 -27.63
N ASP A 153 6.96 24.63 -28.67
CA ASP A 153 5.50 24.74 -28.64
C ASP A 153 4.89 23.31 -28.61
N PHE A 154 3.97 23.08 -27.68
CA PHE A 154 3.27 21.80 -27.57
C PHE A 154 2.18 21.72 -28.67
N ASP A 155 2.11 20.58 -29.33
CA ASP A 155 1.00 20.20 -30.17
C ASP A 155 -0.12 19.50 -29.37
N ASP A 156 -1.22 19.17 -30.07
CA ASP A 156 -2.37 18.50 -29.43
C ASP A 156 -2.00 17.11 -28.83
N ALA A 157 -1.03 16.42 -29.41
CA ALA A 157 -0.59 15.12 -28.91
C ALA A 157 0.26 15.26 -27.64
N ASP A 158 1.12 16.28 -27.60
CA ASP A 158 1.91 16.61 -26.41
C ASP A 158 1.00 16.97 -25.24
N GLN A 159 0.02 17.87 -25.50
CA GLN A 159 -0.94 18.29 -24.49
C GLN A 159 -1.78 17.10 -23.98
N ALA A 160 -2.27 16.25 -24.88
CA ALA A 160 -3.01 15.04 -24.50
C ALA A 160 -2.18 14.07 -23.63
N ALA A 161 -0.87 13.95 -23.89
CA ALA A 161 0.01 13.13 -23.06
C ALA A 161 0.19 13.70 -21.64
N LEU A 162 0.36 15.01 -21.51
CA LEU A 162 0.44 15.70 -20.22
C LEU A 162 -0.86 15.57 -19.43
N ASP A 163 -2.00 15.82 -20.08
CA ASP A 163 -3.33 15.70 -19.48
C ASP A 163 -3.61 14.25 -19.01
N ALA A 164 -3.14 13.24 -19.77
CA ALA A 164 -3.24 11.85 -19.36
C ALA A 164 -2.41 11.54 -18.11
N CYS A 165 -1.20 12.11 -17.98
CA CYS A 165 -0.39 11.98 -16.78
C CYS A 165 -1.08 12.60 -15.56
N ASP A 166 -1.60 13.83 -15.69
CA ASP A 166 -2.30 14.50 -14.61
C ASP A 166 -3.59 13.78 -14.20
N THR A 167 -4.30 13.22 -15.16
CA THR A 167 -5.50 12.40 -14.93
C THR A 167 -5.14 11.13 -14.17
N ALA A 168 -4.13 10.41 -14.64
CA ALA A 168 -3.67 9.16 -13.98
C ALA A 168 -3.24 9.42 -12.53
N LEU A 169 -2.53 10.50 -12.25
CA LEU A 169 -2.13 10.85 -10.88
C LEU A 169 -3.35 11.05 -9.96
N LYS A 170 -4.39 11.71 -10.44
CA LYS A 170 -5.63 11.92 -9.66
C LYS A 170 -6.39 10.61 -9.46
N GLU A 171 -6.56 9.83 -10.53
CA GLU A 171 -7.28 8.56 -10.47
C GLU A 171 -6.59 7.55 -9.53
N VAL A 172 -5.25 7.48 -9.57
CA VAL A 172 -4.48 6.62 -8.67
C VAL A 172 -4.61 7.09 -7.22
N ALA A 173 -4.51 8.41 -6.97
CA ALA A 173 -4.70 8.94 -5.62
C ALA A 173 -6.11 8.62 -5.08
N GLU A 174 -7.17 8.85 -5.87
CA GLU A 174 -8.55 8.54 -5.50
C GLU A 174 -8.76 7.04 -5.27
N ALA A 175 -8.14 6.18 -6.08
CA ALA A 175 -8.20 4.73 -5.90
C ALA A 175 -7.56 4.30 -4.58
N ILE A 176 -6.37 4.81 -4.26
CA ILE A 176 -5.68 4.52 -2.99
C ILE A 176 -6.50 5.02 -1.80
N GLU A 177 -7.01 6.26 -1.86
CA GLU A 177 -7.89 6.82 -0.82
C GLU A 177 -9.19 6.01 -0.64
N SER A 178 -9.68 5.40 -1.73
CA SER A 178 -10.84 4.50 -1.71
C SER A 178 -10.47 3.04 -1.38
N ARG A 179 -9.23 2.75 -1.00
CA ARG A 179 -8.66 1.43 -0.64
C ARG A 179 -8.76 0.41 -1.78
N LYS A 180 -8.62 0.87 -3.01
CA LYS A 180 -8.58 0.05 -4.23
C LYS A 180 -7.14 0.03 -4.73
N PHE A 181 -6.45 -1.06 -4.50
CA PHE A 181 -5.02 -1.20 -4.85
C PHE A 181 -4.81 -2.04 -6.12
N ARG A 182 -5.85 -2.73 -6.58
CA ARG A 182 -5.85 -3.65 -7.72
C ARG A 182 -6.83 -3.25 -8.82
#